data_db2286a7289839eab7f77f113ceb1da8
#
_entry.id   db2286a7289839eab7f77f113ceb1da8
#
_cell.length_a   1.000
_cell.length_b   1.000
_cell.length_c   1.000
_cell.angle_alpha   90.00
_cell.angle_beta   90.00
_cell.angle_gamma   90.00
#
_symmetry.space_group_name_H-M   'P 1'
#
loop_
_entity.id
_entity.type
_entity.pdbx_description
1 polymer ?
#
loop_
_entity_poly.entity_id
_entity_poly.type
_entity_poly.pdbx_seq_one_letter_code
_entity_poly.pdbx_strand_id
1 'polypeptide(L)'
;MMTRETARNREQIQMLSLDDLVPKDHLVRKLEAALDWDFIYDMVEETYSEDIGRPSIDPVLLIKLPVIQYMFGLRSMRQTIREAEVNNAYRWFLGLDFQDPVPHFSTFGKNYSRRFQDTDLFERIFRHILSECFKAGLVDAKVVFVDSTHVKARANGKKYHDEAAQEQTLWYEKELLEEIQKDREAHGKKPLKEAEDDDGQEPPKPSGSGKPNKNTSRKKQARRKKEKHMKVSVSDPDSGWFRKGEHKHVFAYNVQTVCDANGVILGYSVHPGNENDGKTFPAVLEKLEDLPVEIVVGDTAYKTPAIAHLLKKKGMKLLSTYGRPKTKDGFFPKHEYVYDEYYDCYLCPNDKVLSYATTNRDGYREYRSCGTVCASCPYLAQCTNSRNHVKTVTRHVWADELEEAEENRYTYGIREYYKLRKETIERDFALAKELHGFRYTQEYGQARMEWKAALTYACMNLKKLARKRWKEGGKGLLSTLILPFFHHFCSTYPKMPSAA
;
A
#
# COMPACT_ATOMS: atom_id res chain seq x y z
N MET A 1 -44.75 32.01 11.01
CA MET A 1 -44.84 33.38 10.46
C MET A 1 -43.58 33.62 9.60
N MET A 2 -43.74 34.01 8.32
CA MET A 2 -42.59 34.25 7.43
C MET A 2 -42.17 35.71 7.56
N THR A 3 -40.92 35.93 7.99
CA THR A 3 -40.36 37.31 8.08
C THR A 3 -39.72 37.67 6.73
N ARG A 4 -40.08 38.82 6.16
CA ARG A 4 -39.47 39.38 4.96
C ARG A 4 -38.59 40.53 5.37
N GLU A 5 -37.28 40.37 5.21
CA GLU A 5 -36.31 41.46 5.30
C GLU A 5 -36.27 42.23 3.98
N THR A 6 -36.65 43.49 4.00
CA THR A 6 -36.81 44.31 2.80
C THR A 6 -35.61 45.19 2.48
N ALA A 7 -34.66 45.35 3.41
CA ALA A 7 -33.47 46.17 3.18
C ALA A 7 -32.24 45.46 3.78
N ARG A 8 -31.32 44.99 2.91
CA ARG A 8 -29.97 44.54 3.29
C ARG A 8 -28.95 45.59 2.85
N ASN A 9 -28.43 46.36 3.79
CA ASN A 9 -27.39 47.30 3.49
C ASN A 9 -26.03 46.57 3.43
N ARG A 10 -25.52 46.34 2.22
CA ARG A 10 -24.21 45.73 1.97
C ARG A 10 -23.07 46.75 1.96
N GLU A 11 -23.39 48.01 1.99
CA GLU A 11 -22.43 49.14 1.93
C GLU A 11 -22.12 49.72 3.32
N GLN A 12 -22.72 49.14 4.37
CA GLN A 12 -22.46 49.56 5.74
C GLN A 12 -21.02 49.30 6.10
N ILE A 13 -20.29 50.33 6.46
CA ILE A 13 -18.90 50.27 6.93
C ILE A 13 -18.91 49.69 8.34
N GLN A 14 -18.10 48.64 8.54
CA GLN A 14 -17.84 48.02 9.84
C GLN A 14 -16.32 47.93 10.03
N MET A 15 -15.82 48.28 11.23
CA MET A 15 -14.42 48.09 11.60
C MET A 15 -14.27 46.69 12.22
N LEU A 16 -13.72 45.79 11.45
CA LEU A 16 -13.49 44.37 11.85
C LEU A 16 -12.11 43.92 11.38
N SER A 17 -11.42 43.17 12.21
CA SER A 17 -10.21 42.47 11.81
C SER A 17 -10.57 41.13 11.14
N LEU A 18 -9.65 40.57 10.38
CA LEU A 18 -9.82 39.21 9.83
C LEU A 18 -9.98 38.17 10.96
N ASP A 19 -9.32 38.42 12.10
CA ASP A 19 -9.46 37.57 13.28
C ASP A 19 -10.88 37.56 13.87
N ASP A 20 -11.59 38.68 13.82
CA ASP A 20 -12.97 38.77 14.30
C ASP A 20 -13.96 38.01 13.41
N LEU A 21 -13.65 37.87 12.10
CA LEU A 21 -14.52 37.20 11.13
C LEU A 21 -14.43 35.69 11.12
N VAL A 22 -13.33 35.14 11.65
CA VAL A 22 -13.15 33.69 11.72
C VAL A 22 -13.62 33.16 13.08
N PRO A 23 -14.63 32.28 13.14
CA PRO A 23 -15.13 31.74 14.41
C PRO A 23 -14.01 31.13 15.26
N LYS A 24 -14.07 31.33 16.56
CA LYS A 24 -13.02 30.89 17.50
C LYS A 24 -12.80 29.36 17.48
N ASP A 25 -13.85 28.59 17.23
CA ASP A 25 -13.84 27.13 17.14
C ASP A 25 -13.64 26.57 15.70
N HIS A 26 -13.39 27.45 14.73
CA HIS A 26 -13.22 27.02 13.33
C HIS A 26 -12.00 26.08 13.18
N LEU A 27 -12.09 25.13 12.24
CA LEU A 27 -11.03 24.12 12.03
C LEU A 27 -9.66 24.76 11.74
N VAL A 28 -9.58 25.82 10.95
CA VAL A 28 -8.32 26.48 10.60
C VAL A 28 -7.57 26.99 11.83
N ARG A 29 -8.29 27.50 12.84
CA ARG A 29 -7.67 27.93 14.10
C ARG A 29 -7.08 26.75 14.88
N LYS A 30 -7.80 25.62 14.86
CA LYS A 30 -7.32 24.39 15.51
C LYS A 30 -6.08 23.84 14.80
N LEU A 31 -6.02 23.97 13.47
CA LEU A 31 -4.85 23.54 12.68
C LEU A 31 -3.64 24.45 12.96
N GLU A 32 -3.85 25.77 12.99
CA GLU A 32 -2.79 26.75 13.28
C GLU A 32 -2.23 26.56 14.69
N ALA A 33 -3.10 26.39 15.69
CA ALA A 33 -2.69 26.16 17.05
C ALA A 33 -2.06 24.76 17.31
N ALA A 34 -2.25 23.82 16.40
CA ALA A 34 -1.78 22.46 16.56
C ALA A 34 -0.34 22.23 16.11
N LEU A 35 0.21 23.10 15.26
CA LEU A 35 1.50 22.91 14.63
C LEU A 35 2.21 24.25 14.53
N ASP A 36 3.45 24.28 14.95
CA ASP A 36 4.36 25.36 14.58
C ASP A 36 4.79 25.12 13.14
N TRP A 37 4.53 26.09 12.24
CA TRP A 37 4.79 25.95 10.82
C TRP A 37 6.22 26.36 10.42
N ASP A 38 7.02 26.87 11.34
CA ASP A 38 8.38 27.31 11.07
C ASP A 38 9.30 26.17 10.64
N PHE A 39 8.97 24.92 11.00
CA PHE A 39 9.70 23.75 10.49
C PHE A 39 9.77 23.66 8.96
N ILE A 40 8.86 24.33 8.25
CA ILE A 40 8.87 24.36 6.77
C ILE A 40 10.11 25.11 6.27
N TYR A 41 10.52 26.20 6.94
CA TYR A 41 11.73 26.95 6.54
C TYR A 41 12.94 26.04 6.56
N ASP A 42 13.16 25.30 7.66
CA ASP A 42 14.28 24.36 7.80
C ASP A 42 14.27 23.26 6.73
N MET A 43 13.07 22.80 6.32
CA MET A 43 12.93 21.76 5.31
C MET A 43 13.24 22.21 3.89
N VAL A 44 13.09 23.50 3.58
CA VAL A 44 13.23 24.00 2.21
C VAL A 44 14.42 24.92 2.03
N GLU A 45 15.15 25.29 3.08
CA GLU A 45 16.27 26.22 3.08
C GLU A 45 17.27 25.91 1.94
N GLU A 46 17.70 24.66 1.83
CA GLU A 46 18.65 24.20 0.79
C GLU A 46 18.14 24.38 -0.65
N THR A 47 16.83 24.58 -0.85
CA THR A 47 16.21 24.75 -2.18
C THR A 47 16.10 26.23 -2.59
N TYR A 48 16.51 27.16 -1.72
CA TYR A 48 16.50 28.59 -1.94
C TYR A 48 17.93 29.13 -2.05
N SER A 49 18.12 30.15 -2.89
CA SER A 49 19.40 30.85 -3.02
C SER A 49 19.48 31.94 -1.97
N GLU A 50 20.63 32.06 -1.29
CA GLU A 50 20.85 33.07 -0.26
C GLU A 50 20.88 34.51 -0.83
N ASP A 51 21.59 34.70 -1.96
CA ASP A 51 21.97 36.05 -2.41
C ASP A 51 21.47 36.44 -3.81
N ILE A 52 20.85 35.53 -4.57
CA ILE A 52 20.54 35.77 -5.99
C ILE A 52 19.06 35.59 -6.29
N GLY A 53 18.41 36.65 -6.80
CA GLY A 53 17.09 36.54 -7.40
C GLY A 53 16.04 37.51 -6.79
N ARG A 54 14.84 37.50 -7.39
CA ARG A 54 13.70 38.23 -6.86
C ARG A 54 13.22 37.59 -5.56
N PRO A 55 12.81 38.35 -4.52
CA PRO A 55 12.22 37.80 -3.31
C PRO A 55 11.13 36.78 -3.62
N SER A 56 11.25 35.63 -3.02
CA SER A 56 10.31 34.53 -3.21
C SER A 56 9.02 34.77 -2.43
N ILE A 57 7.96 34.04 -2.79
CA ILE A 57 6.80 33.92 -1.91
C ILE A 57 7.21 33.07 -0.71
N ASP A 58 6.68 33.42 0.45
CA ASP A 58 6.88 32.70 1.69
C ASP A 58 6.63 31.18 1.52
N PRO A 59 7.62 30.32 1.84
CA PRO A 59 7.48 28.86 1.76
C PRO A 59 6.32 28.32 2.60
N VAL A 60 6.08 28.86 3.78
CA VAL A 60 4.99 28.43 4.67
C VAL A 60 3.65 28.67 3.99
N LEU A 61 3.46 29.85 3.40
CA LEU A 61 2.26 30.16 2.63
C LEU A 61 2.10 29.19 1.44
N LEU A 62 3.18 28.92 0.71
CA LEU A 62 3.16 27.96 -0.43
C LEU A 62 2.76 26.56 -0.01
N ILE A 63 3.16 26.08 1.16
CA ILE A 63 2.82 24.75 1.67
C ILE A 63 1.42 24.75 2.32
N LYS A 64 0.99 25.81 2.97
CA LYS A 64 -0.37 25.93 3.50
C LYS A 64 -1.45 25.89 2.40
N LEU A 65 -1.16 26.31 1.16
CA LEU A 65 -2.10 26.20 0.03
C LEU A 65 -2.54 24.76 -0.28
N PRO A 66 -1.63 23.81 -0.55
CA PRO A 66 -2.04 22.40 -0.74
C PRO A 66 -2.59 21.76 0.55
N VAL A 67 -2.19 22.22 1.74
CA VAL A 67 -2.84 21.79 2.98
C VAL A 67 -4.31 22.17 2.99
N ILE A 68 -4.68 23.40 2.61
CA ILE A 68 -6.10 23.79 2.44
C ILE A 68 -6.77 22.90 1.40
N GLN A 69 -6.12 22.69 0.25
CA GLN A 69 -6.67 21.88 -0.83
C GLN A 69 -7.07 20.48 -0.34
N TYR A 70 -6.17 19.77 0.33
CA TYR A 70 -6.42 18.40 0.78
C TYR A 70 -7.21 18.33 2.07
N MET A 71 -7.08 19.32 2.97
CA MET A 71 -7.87 19.39 4.21
C MET A 71 -9.38 19.52 3.93
N PHE A 72 -9.74 20.32 2.93
CA PHE A 72 -11.13 20.63 2.57
C PHE A 72 -11.60 19.92 1.28
N GLY A 73 -10.78 19.02 0.72
CA GLY A 73 -11.15 18.23 -0.45
C GLY A 73 -11.36 19.02 -1.73
N LEU A 74 -10.68 20.17 -1.88
CA LEU A 74 -10.78 20.99 -3.08
C LEU A 74 -10.14 20.29 -4.28
N ARG A 75 -10.78 20.39 -5.45
CA ARG A 75 -10.42 19.54 -6.59
C ARG A 75 -9.10 19.88 -7.27
N SER A 76 -8.66 21.13 -7.17
CA SER A 76 -7.45 21.61 -7.85
C SER A 76 -6.87 22.85 -7.18
N MET A 77 -5.57 23.11 -7.36
CA MET A 77 -4.92 24.33 -6.88
C MET A 77 -5.60 25.59 -7.44
N ARG A 78 -6.08 25.58 -8.69
CA ARG A 78 -6.82 26.71 -9.26
C ARG A 78 -8.10 27.00 -8.47
N GLN A 79 -8.85 25.98 -8.07
CA GLN A 79 -10.03 26.15 -7.23
C GLN A 79 -9.63 26.62 -5.84
N THR A 80 -8.58 26.06 -5.25
CA THR A 80 -8.07 26.46 -3.93
C THR A 80 -7.75 27.95 -3.88
N ILE A 81 -7.08 28.48 -4.90
CA ILE A 81 -6.79 29.94 -4.99
C ILE A 81 -8.09 30.75 -5.04
N ARG A 82 -9.03 30.38 -5.92
CA ARG A 82 -10.31 31.08 -6.03
C ARG A 82 -11.11 31.09 -4.73
N GLU A 83 -11.09 29.96 -4.01
CA GLU A 83 -11.73 29.89 -2.69
C GLU A 83 -10.98 30.76 -1.67
N ALA A 84 -9.64 30.75 -1.68
CA ALA A 84 -8.84 31.57 -0.79
C ALA A 84 -9.00 33.09 -1.05
N GLU A 85 -9.32 33.51 -2.27
CA GLU A 85 -9.60 34.90 -2.61
C GLU A 85 -10.83 35.47 -1.87
N VAL A 86 -11.83 34.61 -1.59
CA VAL A 86 -13.13 35.04 -1.04
C VAL A 86 -13.44 34.49 0.35
N ASN A 87 -12.68 33.50 0.83
CA ASN A 87 -12.91 32.84 2.11
C ASN A 87 -12.00 33.40 3.20
N ASN A 88 -12.55 34.12 4.13
CA ASN A 88 -11.81 34.78 5.23
C ASN A 88 -11.08 33.75 6.12
N ALA A 89 -11.62 32.56 6.33
CA ALA A 89 -10.96 31.53 7.12
C ALA A 89 -9.70 30.98 6.44
N TYR A 90 -9.73 30.87 5.11
CA TYR A 90 -8.54 30.43 4.35
C TYR A 90 -7.48 31.54 4.30
N ARG A 91 -7.89 32.81 4.10
CA ARG A 91 -6.98 33.96 4.16
C ARG A 91 -6.29 34.03 5.52
N TRP A 92 -7.05 33.93 6.60
CA TRP A 92 -6.53 33.92 7.96
C TRP A 92 -5.48 32.82 8.17
N PHE A 93 -5.75 31.59 7.72
CA PHE A 93 -4.83 30.46 7.84
C PHE A 93 -3.56 30.64 7.01
N LEU A 94 -3.67 31.32 5.86
CA LEU A 94 -2.53 31.65 4.99
C LEU A 94 -1.70 32.83 5.51
N GLY A 95 -2.15 33.54 6.54
CA GLY A 95 -1.52 34.75 7.03
C GLY A 95 -1.67 35.96 6.10
N LEU A 96 -2.70 35.96 5.25
CA LEU A 96 -3.00 37.05 4.31
C LEU A 96 -4.01 38.01 4.90
N ASP A 97 -3.82 39.31 4.70
CA ASP A 97 -4.79 40.38 5.03
C ASP A 97 -5.87 40.48 3.93
N PHE A 98 -6.90 41.32 4.16
CA PHE A 98 -8.02 41.53 3.23
C PHE A 98 -7.59 41.92 1.82
N GLN A 99 -6.53 42.76 1.70
CA GLN A 99 -6.05 43.27 0.43
C GLN A 99 -4.87 42.50 -0.16
N ASP A 100 -4.26 41.59 0.59
CA ASP A 100 -3.13 40.86 0.11
C ASP A 100 -3.50 39.97 -1.08
N PRO A 101 -2.71 39.96 -2.15
CA PRO A 101 -2.98 39.12 -3.29
C PRO A 101 -2.70 37.64 -2.95
N VAL A 102 -3.67 36.77 -3.23
CA VAL A 102 -3.42 35.30 -3.16
C VAL A 102 -2.52 34.89 -4.33
N PRO A 103 -1.45 34.15 -4.10
CA PRO A 103 -0.54 33.72 -5.17
C PRO A 103 -1.26 32.97 -6.29
N HIS A 104 -0.94 33.31 -7.54
CA HIS A 104 -1.54 32.63 -8.69
C HIS A 104 -1.19 31.12 -8.69
N PHE A 105 -2.12 30.26 -9.11
CA PHE A 105 -1.92 28.79 -9.09
C PHE A 105 -0.68 28.33 -9.88
N SER A 106 -0.29 29.03 -10.94
CA SER A 106 0.93 28.71 -11.69
C SER A 106 2.21 28.96 -10.88
N THR A 107 2.17 29.83 -9.89
CA THR A 107 3.31 30.11 -9.01
C THR A 107 3.62 28.87 -8.16
N PHE A 108 2.59 28.25 -7.58
CA PHE A 108 2.77 26.97 -6.89
C PHE A 108 3.34 25.91 -7.85
N GLY A 109 2.76 25.75 -9.03
CA GLY A 109 3.23 24.76 -10.02
C GLY A 109 4.69 24.98 -10.45
N LYS A 110 5.12 26.25 -10.63
CA LYS A 110 6.52 26.60 -10.97
C LYS A 110 7.47 26.30 -9.80
N ASN A 111 7.09 26.65 -8.56
CA ASN A 111 7.89 26.33 -7.38
C ASN A 111 8.00 24.83 -7.17
N TYR A 112 6.89 24.10 -7.33
CA TYR A 112 6.90 22.65 -7.29
C TYR A 112 7.91 22.06 -8.29
N SER A 113 7.77 22.38 -9.58
CA SER A 113 8.62 21.80 -10.63
C SER A 113 10.10 22.19 -10.53
N ARG A 114 10.42 23.33 -9.91
CA ARG A 114 11.81 23.83 -9.83
C ARG A 114 12.53 23.48 -8.54
N ARG A 115 11.79 23.29 -7.44
CA ARG A 115 12.36 23.17 -6.09
C ARG A 115 11.94 21.92 -5.35
N PHE A 116 10.70 21.44 -5.54
CA PHE A 116 10.12 20.40 -4.69
C PHE A 116 9.93 19.06 -5.39
N GLN A 117 9.92 19.02 -6.73
CA GLN A 117 9.56 17.82 -7.50
C GLN A 117 10.52 16.66 -7.23
N ASP A 118 11.83 16.96 -7.16
CA ASP A 118 12.87 15.96 -6.99
C ASP A 118 13.34 15.84 -5.52
N THR A 119 12.50 16.31 -4.59
CA THR A 119 12.75 16.23 -3.15
C THR A 119 11.72 15.34 -2.45
N ASP A 120 12.06 14.87 -1.27
CA ASP A 120 11.17 14.13 -0.36
C ASP A 120 10.33 15.05 0.56
N LEU A 121 10.22 16.35 0.23
CA LEU A 121 9.60 17.38 1.08
C LEU A 121 8.24 16.95 1.65
N PHE A 122 7.34 16.44 0.81
CA PHE A 122 5.99 16.09 1.26
C PHE A 122 5.96 14.83 2.14
N GLU A 123 6.88 13.90 1.94
CA GLU A 123 7.09 12.77 2.84
C GLU A 123 7.66 13.25 4.19
N ARG A 124 8.60 14.20 4.18
CA ARG A 124 9.15 14.82 5.40
C ARG A 124 8.07 15.57 6.19
N ILE A 125 7.18 16.30 5.51
CA ILE A 125 6.03 16.97 6.14
C ILE A 125 5.09 15.93 6.78
N PHE A 126 4.78 14.83 6.07
CA PHE A 126 3.98 13.74 6.64
C PHE A 126 4.62 13.17 7.89
N ARG A 127 5.91 12.86 7.85
CA ARG A 127 6.66 12.32 8.98
C ARG A 127 6.76 13.28 10.16
N HIS A 128 6.94 14.58 9.89
CA HIS A 128 6.94 15.60 10.94
C HIS A 128 5.59 15.63 11.68
N ILE A 129 4.48 15.68 10.94
CA ILE A 129 3.14 15.65 11.55
C ILE A 129 2.89 14.33 12.30
N LEU A 130 3.36 13.21 11.78
CA LEU A 130 3.29 11.92 12.48
C LEU A 130 4.09 11.95 13.78
N SER A 131 5.30 12.50 13.77
CA SER A 131 6.11 12.71 15.00
C SER A 131 5.36 13.52 16.04
N GLU A 132 4.69 14.61 15.63
CA GLU A 132 3.85 15.41 16.53
C GLU A 132 2.64 14.62 17.08
N CYS A 133 2.09 13.68 16.30
CA CYS A 133 1.06 12.75 16.80
C CYS A 133 1.62 11.80 17.86
N PHE A 134 2.85 11.31 17.70
CA PHE A 134 3.54 10.50 18.73
C PHE A 134 3.76 11.31 20.00
N LYS A 135 4.33 12.52 19.90
CA LYS A 135 4.55 13.41 21.05
C LYS A 135 3.26 13.74 21.80
N ALA A 136 2.16 13.85 21.07
CA ALA A 136 0.84 14.06 21.66
C ALA A 136 0.19 12.78 22.25
N GLY A 137 0.84 11.61 22.20
CA GLY A 137 0.29 10.35 22.67
C GLY A 137 -0.99 9.92 21.94
N LEU A 138 -1.08 10.22 20.62
CA LEU A 138 -2.18 9.80 19.77
C LEU A 138 -1.96 8.41 19.17
N VAL A 139 -0.71 7.96 19.09
CA VAL A 139 -0.32 6.76 18.36
C VAL A 139 -0.14 5.58 19.32
N ASP A 140 -0.75 4.45 18.97
CA ASP A 140 -0.47 3.13 19.55
C ASP A 140 -0.03 2.19 18.42
N ALA A 141 1.28 2.11 18.19
CA ALA A 141 1.85 1.37 17.08
C ALA A 141 2.02 -0.13 17.32
N LYS A 142 1.61 -0.69 18.47
CA LYS A 142 1.74 -2.14 18.75
C LYS A 142 0.91 -3.00 17.82
N VAL A 143 -0.30 -2.56 17.52
CA VAL A 143 -1.22 -3.23 16.61
C VAL A 143 -1.51 -2.32 15.44
N VAL A 144 -1.18 -2.77 14.24
CA VAL A 144 -1.39 -1.99 13.02
C VAL A 144 -2.34 -2.69 12.07
N PHE A 145 -3.10 -1.89 11.33
CA PHE A 145 -4.05 -2.33 10.32
C PHE A 145 -3.53 -1.97 8.95
N VAL A 146 -3.43 -2.97 8.08
CA VAL A 146 -2.96 -2.82 6.70
C VAL A 146 -4.07 -3.09 5.71
N ASP A 147 -4.17 -2.25 4.70
CA ASP A 147 -5.09 -2.42 3.58
C ASP A 147 -4.67 -1.52 2.41
N SER A 148 -5.28 -1.73 1.25
CA SER A 148 -5.04 -0.93 0.08
C SER A 148 -6.31 -0.24 -0.42
N THR A 149 -6.11 0.89 -1.11
CA THR A 149 -7.19 1.57 -1.80
C THR A 149 -6.77 2.05 -3.17
N HIS A 150 -7.71 1.99 -4.13
CA HIS A 150 -7.45 2.43 -5.49
C HIS A 150 -7.91 3.87 -5.69
N VAL A 151 -7.00 4.70 -6.19
CA VAL A 151 -7.23 6.09 -6.58
C VAL A 151 -7.26 6.15 -8.11
N LYS A 152 -8.37 6.60 -8.69
CA LYS A 152 -8.51 6.67 -10.14
C LYS A 152 -7.53 7.69 -10.71
N ALA A 153 -6.73 7.25 -11.69
CA ALA A 153 -5.77 8.10 -12.40
C ALA A 153 -6.46 9.08 -13.37
N ARG A 154 -5.77 10.15 -13.68
CA ARG A 154 -6.17 11.10 -14.73
C ARG A 154 -5.85 10.53 -16.12
N ALA A 155 -6.42 9.38 -16.45
CA ALA A 155 -6.15 8.65 -17.67
C ALA A 155 -7.45 8.35 -18.43
N ASN A 156 -7.37 8.40 -19.77
CA ASN A 156 -8.48 8.02 -20.61
C ASN A 156 -8.46 6.49 -20.82
N GLY A 157 -9.46 5.79 -20.32
CA GLY A 157 -9.58 4.33 -20.43
C GLY A 157 -9.69 3.79 -21.86
N LYS A 158 -9.89 4.65 -22.86
CA LYS A 158 -9.93 4.27 -24.29
C LYS A 158 -8.60 4.53 -25.02
N LYS A 159 -7.66 5.29 -24.41
CA LYS A 159 -6.35 5.62 -24.98
C LYS A 159 -5.27 4.84 -24.25
N TYR A 160 -4.98 3.66 -24.77
CA TYR A 160 -3.95 2.76 -24.24
C TYR A 160 -3.27 2.02 -25.39
N HIS A 161 -2.11 1.45 -25.12
CA HIS A 161 -1.45 0.45 -25.94
C HIS A 161 -1.20 -0.80 -25.12
N ASP A 162 -1.05 -1.93 -25.78
CA ASP A 162 -0.73 -3.19 -25.13
C ASP A 162 0.79 -3.38 -25.15
N GLU A 163 1.39 -3.58 -23.98
CA GLU A 163 2.81 -3.90 -23.83
C GLU A 163 2.97 -5.32 -23.28
N ALA A 164 4.08 -5.97 -23.65
CA ALA A 164 4.46 -7.23 -23.04
C ALA A 164 4.72 -7.02 -21.54
N ALA A 165 4.00 -7.75 -20.69
CA ALA A 165 4.23 -7.68 -19.27
C ALA A 165 5.61 -8.25 -18.96
N GLN A 166 6.53 -7.42 -18.46
CA GLN A 166 7.81 -7.89 -17.93
C GLN A 166 7.55 -8.82 -16.75
N GLU A 167 8.22 -9.97 -16.71
CA GLU A 167 8.23 -10.80 -15.51
C GLU A 167 8.94 -10.04 -14.41
N GLN A 168 8.17 -9.53 -13.46
CA GLN A 168 8.75 -8.90 -12.28
C GLN A 168 9.29 -10.01 -11.36
N THR A 169 10.56 -9.89 -10.99
CA THR A 169 11.17 -10.73 -9.96
C THR A 169 10.40 -10.55 -8.64
N LEU A 170 10.02 -11.64 -8.02
CA LEU A 170 9.34 -11.58 -6.72
C LEU A 170 10.36 -11.17 -5.64
N TRP A 171 9.98 -10.24 -4.77
CA TRP A 171 10.86 -9.73 -3.71
C TRP A 171 11.44 -10.84 -2.80
N TYR A 172 10.77 -11.97 -2.71
CA TYR A 172 11.18 -13.15 -1.92
C TYR A 172 11.81 -14.27 -2.76
N GLU A 173 12.04 -14.07 -4.06
CA GLU A 173 12.44 -15.14 -4.99
C GLU A 173 13.78 -15.76 -4.61
N LYS A 174 14.76 -14.94 -4.25
CA LYS A 174 16.08 -15.43 -3.85
C LYS A 174 16.01 -16.27 -2.58
N GLU A 175 15.32 -15.77 -1.56
CA GLU A 175 15.15 -16.47 -0.29
C GLU A 175 14.34 -17.77 -0.47
N LEU A 176 13.31 -17.72 -1.30
CA LEU A 176 12.53 -18.92 -1.66
C LEU A 176 13.39 -19.98 -2.37
N LEU A 177 14.25 -19.60 -3.30
CA LEU A 177 15.14 -20.52 -3.99
C LEU A 177 16.15 -21.16 -3.04
N GLU A 178 16.70 -20.41 -2.10
CA GLU A 178 17.59 -20.95 -1.07
C GLU A 178 16.88 -21.99 -0.20
N GLU A 179 15.66 -21.70 0.24
CA GLU A 179 14.86 -22.66 1.04
C GLU A 179 14.46 -23.90 0.22
N ILE A 180 14.09 -23.74 -1.05
CA ILE A 180 13.81 -24.87 -1.93
C ILE A 180 15.05 -25.77 -2.08
N GLN A 181 16.25 -25.21 -2.23
CA GLN A 181 17.46 -25.99 -2.36
C GLN A 181 17.77 -26.77 -1.09
N LYS A 182 17.72 -26.12 0.08
CA LYS A 182 17.87 -26.77 1.38
C LYS A 182 16.88 -27.93 1.56
N ASP A 183 15.61 -27.69 1.26
CA ASP A 183 14.55 -28.69 1.36
C ASP A 183 14.80 -29.88 0.43
N ARG A 184 15.23 -29.62 -0.81
CA ARG A 184 15.56 -30.69 -1.77
C ARG A 184 16.77 -31.50 -1.35
N GLU A 185 17.81 -30.87 -0.81
CA GLU A 185 19.00 -31.51 -0.27
C GLU A 185 18.64 -32.42 0.91
N ALA A 186 17.84 -31.94 1.86
CA ALA A 186 17.34 -32.69 3.00
C ALA A 186 16.59 -33.98 2.57
N HIS A 187 15.90 -33.94 1.42
CA HIS A 187 15.19 -35.08 0.84
C HIS A 187 16.01 -35.86 -0.21
N GLY A 188 17.33 -35.62 -0.33
CA GLY A 188 18.21 -36.33 -1.27
C GLY A 188 17.86 -36.10 -2.74
N LYS A 189 17.24 -34.96 -3.08
CA LYS A 189 16.89 -34.57 -4.45
C LYS A 189 17.97 -33.69 -5.06
N LYS A 190 18.16 -33.79 -6.36
CA LYS A 190 19.09 -32.91 -7.09
C LYS A 190 18.64 -31.45 -6.98
N PRO A 191 19.56 -30.48 -6.90
CA PRO A 191 19.21 -29.05 -6.93
C PRO A 191 18.41 -28.71 -8.19
N LEU A 192 17.61 -27.66 -8.10
CA LEU A 192 16.93 -27.14 -9.29
C LEU A 192 17.98 -26.65 -10.28
N LYS A 193 17.86 -27.05 -11.54
CA LYS A 193 18.64 -26.43 -12.60
C LYS A 193 18.25 -24.94 -12.66
N GLU A 194 19.26 -24.07 -12.66
CA GLU A 194 19.05 -22.67 -13.00
C GLU A 194 18.30 -22.60 -14.33
N ALA A 195 17.38 -21.67 -14.47
CA ALA A 195 16.78 -21.41 -15.77
C ALA A 195 17.91 -20.84 -16.63
N GLU A 196 18.52 -21.69 -17.46
CA GLU A 196 19.32 -21.19 -18.57
C GLU A 196 18.39 -20.28 -19.37
N ASP A 197 18.76 -19.01 -19.47
CA ASP A 197 18.19 -18.11 -20.46
C ASP A 197 18.39 -18.78 -21.81
N ASP A 198 17.31 -19.30 -22.38
CA ASP A 198 17.32 -19.94 -23.68
C ASP A 198 17.45 -18.82 -24.74
N ASP A 199 18.66 -18.26 -24.81
CA ASP A 199 19.09 -17.40 -25.90
C ASP A 199 18.92 -18.17 -27.20
N GLY A 200 17.83 -17.89 -27.85
CA GLY A 200 17.37 -18.20 -29.20
C GLY A 200 18.27 -18.92 -30.22
N GLN A 201 19.07 -19.92 -29.81
CA GLN A 201 19.77 -20.79 -30.71
C GLN A 201 18.85 -21.93 -31.15
N GLU A 202 18.44 -21.89 -32.41
CA GLU A 202 17.77 -23.02 -33.04
C GLU A 202 18.60 -24.29 -32.87
N PRO A 203 18.01 -25.36 -32.35
CA PRO A 203 18.73 -26.64 -32.24
C PRO A 203 19.08 -27.15 -33.65
N PRO A 204 20.26 -27.75 -33.84
CA PRO A 204 20.69 -28.26 -35.15
C PRO A 204 19.68 -29.28 -35.66
N LYS A 205 19.33 -29.17 -36.92
CA LYS A 205 18.37 -30.06 -37.60
C LYS A 205 18.91 -31.51 -37.55
N PRO A 206 18.12 -32.48 -37.07
CA PRO A 206 18.56 -33.85 -37.09
C PRO A 206 18.55 -34.40 -38.52
N SER A 207 19.69 -34.79 -39.01
CA SER A 207 19.83 -35.58 -40.23
C SER A 207 19.44 -37.02 -39.90
N GLY A 208 18.22 -37.42 -40.24
CA GLY A 208 17.77 -38.78 -40.06
C GLY A 208 16.29 -38.97 -40.42
N SER A 209 16.04 -39.76 -41.42
CA SER A 209 14.70 -40.12 -41.96
C SER A 209 13.93 -41.04 -40.97
N GLY A 210 13.27 -40.43 -40.00
CA GLY A 210 12.31 -41.10 -39.13
C GLY A 210 11.00 -40.35 -39.09
N LYS A 211 9.87 -40.99 -39.36
CA LYS A 211 8.53 -40.42 -39.33
C LYS A 211 8.25 -39.75 -38.00
N PRO A 212 7.81 -38.52 -37.93
CA PRO A 212 7.58 -37.78 -36.65
C PRO A 212 6.38 -38.41 -35.92
N ASN A 213 6.64 -38.81 -34.66
CA ASN A 213 5.61 -39.30 -33.77
C ASN A 213 4.70 -38.10 -33.34
N LYS A 214 3.47 -38.08 -33.87
CA LYS A 214 2.48 -36.97 -33.70
C LYS A 214 2.12 -36.60 -32.27
N ASN A 215 2.55 -37.40 -31.28
CA ASN A 215 2.23 -37.16 -29.87
C ASN A 215 3.26 -36.32 -29.10
N THR A 216 4.49 -36.15 -29.61
CA THR A 216 5.53 -35.35 -28.94
C THR A 216 5.47 -33.87 -29.34
N SER A 217 4.99 -33.55 -30.54
CA SER A 217 4.84 -32.17 -31.01
C SER A 217 3.70 -31.41 -30.32
N ARG A 218 2.61 -32.07 -29.91
CA ARG A 218 1.52 -31.42 -29.15
C ARG A 218 1.90 -31.03 -27.71
N LYS A 219 2.83 -31.73 -27.06
CA LYS A 219 3.30 -31.40 -25.72
C LYS A 219 4.31 -30.24 -25.70
N LYS A 220 5.10 -30.04 -26.76
CA LYS A 220 6.02 -28.89 -26.86
C LYS A 220 5.31 -27.58 -27.23
N GLN A 221 4.22 -27.61 -28.00
CA GLN A 221 3.43 -26.42 -28.30
C GLN A 221 2.58 -25.89 -27.14
N ALA A 222 2.26 -26.72 -26.14
CA ALA A 222 1.47 -26.32 -24.97
C ALA A 222 2.27 -25.52 -23.92
N ARG A 223 3.57 -25.32 -24.10
CA ARG A 223 4.47 -24.68 -23.13
C ARG A 223 5.07 -23.33 -23.59
N ARG A 224 4.68 -22.80 -24.72
CA ARG A 224 4.91 -21.35 -24.97
C ARG A 224 4.03 -20.60 -24.00
N LYS A 225 4.63 -20.07 -22.90
CA LYS A 225 3.99 -19.10 -22.03
C LYS A 225 3.37 -18.04 -22.97
N LYS A 226 2.05 -17.89 -22.97
CA LYS A 226 1.41 -16.77 -23.68
C LYS A 226 1.98 -15.51 -23.03
N GLU A 227 2.68 -14.69 -23.82
CA GLU A 227 3.11 -13.37 -23.36
C GLU A 227 1.89 -12.66 -22.79
N LYS A 228 1.98 -12.31 -21.53
CA LYS A 228 0.93 -11.55 -20.88
C LYS A 228 1.07 -10.11 -21.34
N HIS A 229 0.10 -9.63 -22.11
CA HIS A 229 0.02 -8.23 -22.46
C HIS A 229 -0.72 -7.46 -21.36
N MET A 230 -0.18 -6.30 -21.01
CA MET A 230 -0.79 -5.35 -20.08
C MET A 230 -1.16 -4.07 -20.80
N LYS A 231 -2.26 -3.45 -20.38
CA LYS A 231 -2.68 -2.15 -20.91
C LYS A 231 -1.93 -1.04 -20.22
N VAL A 232 -1.24 -0.22 -21.01
CA VAL A 232 -0.51 0.96 -20.54
C VAL A 232 -1.21 2.22 -21.04
N SER A 233 -1.47 3.17 -20.16
CA SER A 233 -2.13 4.43 -20.52
C SER A 233 -1.19 5.33 -21.31
N VAL A 234 -1.67 5.93 -22.40
CA VAL A 234 -0.91 6.91 -23.19
C VAL A 234 -0.67 8.21 -22.41
N SER A 235 -1.60 8.61 -21.54
CA SER A 235 -1.53 9.89 -20.82
C SER A 235 -0.88 9.77 -19.45
N ASP A 236 -0.87 8.60 -18.84
CA ASP A 236 -0.31 8.34 -17.51
C ASP A 236 0.22 6.90 -17.46
N PRO A 237 1.44 6.66 -18.01
CA PRO A 237 2.01 5.31 -18.12
C PRO A 237 2.22 4.61 -16.78
N ASP A 238 2.49 5.36 -15.72
CA ASP A 238 2.73 4.83 -14.37
C ASP A 238 1.45 4.29 -13.72
N SER A 239 0.28 4.62 -14.28
CA SER A 239 -0.99 4.12 -13.76
C SER A 239 -1.28 2.70 -14.26
N GLY A 240 -1.76 1.82 -13.38
CA GLY A 240 -2.11 0.44 -13.72
C GLY A 240 -3.58 0.27 -14.11
N TRP A 241 -3.86 -0.69 -15.03
CA TRP A 241 -5.22 -1.03 -15.42
C TRP A 241 -5.91 -1.89 -14.36
N PHE A 242 -6.72 -1.25 -13.53
CA PHE A 242 -7.45 -1.88 -12.43
C PHE A 242 -8.82 -2.40 -12.87
N ARG A 243 -9.15 -3.62 -12.40
CA ARG A 243 -10.46 -4.26 -12.61
C ARG A 243 -11.09 -4.63 -11.28
N LYS A 244 -12.32 -4.20 -11.04
CA LYS A 244 -13.11 -4.63 -9.88
C LYS A 244 -14.51 -5.07 -10.35
N GLY A 245 -14.75 -6.38 -10.32
CA GLY A 245 -15.95 -6.96 -10.88
C GLY A 245 -16.06 -6.76 -12.39
N GLU A 246 -17.25 -6.97 -12.94
CA GLU A 246 -17.50 -6.90 -14.37
C GLU A 246 -17.59 -5.46 -14.93
N HIS A 247 -17.91 -4.49 -14.07
CA HIS A 247 -18.30 -3.15 -14.52
C HIS A 247 -17.27 -2.06 -14.26
N LYS A 248 -16.25 -2.28 -13.42
CA LYS A 248 -15.26 -1.25 -13.11
C LYS A 248 -13.90 -1.57 -13.72
N HIS A 249 -13.60 -0.90 -14.83
CA HIS A 249 -12.32 -0.97 -15.52
C HIS A 249 -11.75 0.43 -15.70
N VAL A 250 -10.71 0.77 -14.96
CA VAL A 250 -10.10 2.11 -14.95
C VAL A 250 -8.61 2.03 -14.75
N PHE A 251 -7.88 3.01 -15.27
CA PHE A 251 -6.51 3.26 -14.84
C PHE A 251 -6.53 3.85 -13.43
N ALA A 252 -5.72 3.31 -12.55
CA ALA A 252 -5.67 3.70 -11.15
C ALA A 252 -4.27 3.48 -10.56
N TYR A 253 -4.05 4.09 -9.40
CA TYR A 253 -2.95 3.77 -8.51
C TYR A 253 -3.47 2.95 -7.35
N ASN A 254 -2.71 1.97 -6.92
CA ASN A 254 -2.91 1.22 -5.68
C ASN A 254 -2.13 1.90 -4.57
N VAL A 255 -2.82 2.36 -3.52
CA VAL A 255 -2.20 2.99 -2.37
C VAL A 255 -2.36 2.07 -1.17
N GLN A 256 -1.27 1.42 -0.78
CA GLN A 256 -1.21 0.67 0.46
C GLN A 256 -1.02 1.63 1.63
N THR A 257 -1.69 1.34 2.72
CA THR A 257 -1.72 2.21 3.89
C THR A 257 -1.71 1.39 5.16
N VAL A 258 -1.00 1.88 6.15
CA VAL A 258 -0.99 1.31 7.49
C VAL A 258 -1.44 2.38 8.47
N CYS A 259 -2.37 2.02 9.35
CA CYS A 259 -2.78 2.85 10.47
C CYS A 259 -2.76 2.06 11.80
N ASP A 260 -2.74 2.78 12.91
CA ASP A 260 -2.87 2.22 14.25
C ASP A 260 -4.34 2.01 14.66
N ALA A 261 -4.55 1.56 15.89
CA ALA A 261 -5.88 1.36 16.48
C ALA A 261 -6.69 2.66 16.65
N ASN A 262 -6.05 3.83 16.65
CA ASN A 262 -6.68 5.15 16.69
C ASN A 262 -6.97 5.72 15.30
N GLY A 263 -6.61 4.96 14.25
CA GLY A 263 -6.71 5.36 12.85
C GLY A 263 -5.68 6.44 12.46
N VAL A 264 -4.60 6.62 13.21
CA VAL A 264 -3.48 7.47 12.77
C VAL A 264 -2.71 6.75 11.67
N ILE A 265 -2.54 7.39 10.53
CA ILE A 265 -1.78 6.82 9.41
C ILE A 265 -0.30 6.83 9.77
N LEU A 266 0.31 5.63 9.80
CA LEU A 266 1.72 5.43 10.16
C LEU A 266 2.63 5.38 8.94
N GLY A 267 2.11 4.87 7.82
CA GLY A 267 2.88 4.73 6.59
C GLY A 267 1.99 4.42 5.39
N TYR A 268 2.55 4.64 4.21
CA TYR A 268 1.87 4.36 2.94
C TYR A 268 2.91 4.07 1.85
N SER A 269 2.48 3.39 0.79
CA SER A 269 3.22 3.24 -0.47
C SER A 269 2.27 3.32 -1.66
N VAL A 270 2.77 3.81 -2.80
CA VAL A 270 1.98 4.02 -4.02
C VAL A 270 2.53 3.12 -5.14
N HIS A 271 1.64 2.42 -5.81
CA HIS A 271 1.98 1.46 -6.87
C HIS A 271 1.00 1.57 -8.03
N PRO A 272 1.34 1.04 -9.21
CA PRO A 272 0.38 0.87 -10.29
C PRO A 272 -0.84 0.04 -9.87
N GLY A 273 -2.03 0.43 -10.30
CA GLY A 273 -3.29 -0.16 -9.84
C GLY A 273 -3.54 -1.61 -10.24
N ASN A 274 -2.71 -2.18 -11.09
CA ASN A 274 -2.73 -3.60 -11.48
C ASN A 274 -1.81 -4.48 -10.63
N GLU A 275 -1.01 -3.90 -9.75
CA GLU A 275 -0.17 -4.66 -8.83
C GLU A 275 -0.97 -5.25 -7.68
N ASN A 276 -0.57 -6.48 -7.29
CA ASN A 276 -1.22 -7.20 -6.21
C ASN A 276 -0.66 -6.72 -4.85
N ASP A 277 -1.55 -6.58 -3.86
CA ASP A 277 -1.22 -6.12 -2.52
C ASP A 277 -0.10 -6.95 -1.85
N GLY A 278 -0.05 -8.25 -2.10
CA GLY A 278 1.00 -9.12 -1.57
C GLY A 278 2.39 -8.85 -2.16
N LYS A 279 2.48 -8.28 -3.38
CA LYS A 279 3.75 -7.89 -3.99
C LYS A 279 4.27 -6.57 -3.46
N THR A 280 3.37 -5.65 -3.19
CA THR A 280 3.68 -4.28 -2.80
C THR A 280 3.79 -4.10 -1.28
N PHE A 281 3.38 -5.11 -0.51
CA PHE A 281 3.41 -5.10 0.96
C PHE A 281 4.77 -4.77 1.59
N PRO A 282 5.92 -5.29 1.10
CA PRO A 282 7.22 -4.96 1.69
C PRO A 282 7.51 -3.46 1.70
N ALA A 283 7.15 -2.74 0.65
CA ALA A 283 7.38 -1.30 0.55
C ALA A 283 6.66 -0.49 1.64
N VAL A 284 5.48 -0.92 2.06
CA VAL A 284 4.79 -0.27 3.18
C VAL A 284 5.30 -0.75 4.53
N LEU A 285 5.79 -1.99 4.61
CA LEU A 285 6.36 -2.56 5.83
C LEU A 285 7.69 -1.88 6.20
N GLU A 286 8.53 -1.52 5.22
CA GLU A 286 9.76 -0.75 5.42
C GLU A 286 9.49 0.60 6.13
N LYS A 287 8.33 1.22 5.88
CA LYS A 287 7.95 2.47 6.54
C LYS A 287 7.67 2.32 8.05
N LEU A 288 7.61 1.07 8.55
CA LEU A 288 7.30 0.72 9.94
C LEU A 288 8.51 0.20 10.72
N GLU A 289 9.71 0.10 10.11
CA GLU A 289 10.88 -0.55 10.71
C GLU A 289 11.29 0.03 12.06
N ASP A 290 11.10 1.33 12.25
CA ASP A 290 11.45 2.03 13.48
C ASP A 290 10.29 2.04 14.51
N LEU A 291 9.18 1.37 14.24
CA LEU A 291 8.02 1.35 15.12
C LEU A 291 7.91 0.03 15.88
N PRO A 292 7.43 0.04 17.13
CA PRO A 292 7.30 -1.17 17.97
C PRO A 292 6.07 -2.00 17.55
N VAL A 293 6.00 -2.43 16.30
CA VAL A 293 4.89 -3.20 15.77
C VAL A 293 5.01 -4.66 16.19
N GLU A 294 4.00 -5.16 16.90
CA GLU A 294 3.91 -6.55 17.33
C GLU A 294 2.94 -7.36 16.46
N ILE A 295 1.84 -6.73 16.05
CA ILE A 295 0.74 -7.39 15.35
C ILE A 295 0.35 -6.59 14.10
N VAL A 296 0.30 -7.29 12.96
CA VAL A 296 -0.19 -6.75 11.68
C VAL A 296 -1.53 -7.41 11.35
N VAL A 297 -2.58 -6.61 11.26
CA VAL A 297 -3.94 -7.04 10.91
C VAL A 297 -4.22 -6.72 9.45
N GLY A 298 -4.40 -7.75 8.62
CA GLY A 298 -4.67 -7.62 7.19
C GLY A 298 -5.92 -8.40 6.75
N ASP A 299 -6.33 -8.19 5.50
CA ASP A 299 -7.34 -9.04 4.89
C ASP A 299 -6.75 -10.38 4.40
N THR A 300 -7.57 -11.22 3.77
CA THR A 300 -7.11 -12.51 3.25
C THR A 300 -6.10 -12.41 2.11
N ALA A 301 -5.97 -11.26 1.45
CA ALA A 301 -4.99 -11.05 0.39
C ALA A 301 -3.54 -11.00 0.93
N TYR A 302 -3.38 -10.57 2.18
CA TYR A 302 -2.08 -10.56 2.87
C TYR A 302 -1.70 -11.92 3.46
N LYS A 303 -2.62 -12.88 3.50
CA LYS A 303 -2.36 -14.22 4.02
C LYS A 303 -1.70 -15.09 2.98
N THR A 304 -0.43 -14.89 2.75
CA THR A 304 0.41 -15.66 1.84
C THR A 304 1.61 -16.24 2.60
N PRO A 305 2.18 -17.39 2.17
CA PRO A 305 3.37 -17.95 2.83
C PRO A 305 4.54 -16.96 2.91
N ALA A 306 4.77 -16.20 1.84
CA ALA A 306 5.85 -15.21 1.78
C ALA A 306 5.67 -14.05 2.78
N ILE A 307 4.45 -13.55 2.95
CA ILE A 307 4.17 -12.47 3.92
C ILE A 307 4.26 -13.03 5.36
N ALA A 308 3.74 -14.22 5.61
CA ALA A 308 3.84 -14.87 6.93
C ALA A 308 5.31 -15.05 7.32
N HIS A 309 6.14 -15.56 6.41
CA HIS A 309 7.57 -15.71 6.59
C HIS A 309 8.29 -14.37 6.86
N LEU A 310 8.01 -13.34 6.05
CA LEU A 310 8.59 -12.00 6.21
C LEU A 310 8.27 -11.40 7.58
N LEU A 311 7.00 -11.48 8.01
CA LEU A 311 6.57 -10.93 9.29
C LEU A 311 7.18 -11.70 10.46
N LYS A 312 7.24 -13.03 10.39
CA LYS A 312 7.91 -13.86 11.39
C LYS A 312 9.38 -13.50 11.53
N LYS A 313 10.09 -13.32 10.42
CA LYS A 313 11.50 -12.91 10.39
C LYS A 313 11.72 -11.54 11.06
N LYS A 314 10.75 -10.64 10.96
CA LYS A 314 10.76 -9.33 11.64
C LYS A 314 10.19 -9.39 13.08
N GLY A 315 9.85 -10.56 13.60
CA GLY A 315 9.27 -10.73 14.93
C GLY A 315 7.83 -10.25 15.08
N MET A 316 7.13 -10.02 13.97
CA MET A 316 5.75 -9.55 13.92
C MET A 316 4.78 -10.71 13.68
N LYS A 317 3.57 -10.60 14.21
CA LYS A 317 2.51 -11.61 14.07
C LYS A 317 1.47 -11.16 13.05
N LEU A 318 1.12 -12.05 12.10
CA LEU A 318 0.05 -11.80 11.15
C LEU A 318 -1.29 -12.23 11.75
N LEU A 319 -2.28 -11.32 11.75
CA LEU A 319 -3.68 -11.64 11.99
C LEU A 319 -4.50 -11.40 10.72
N SER A 320 -5.17 -12.45 10.25
CA SER A 320 -6.02 -12.38 9.06
C SER A 320 -7.27 -13.23 9.24
N THR A 321 -8.32 -12.93 8.49
CA THR A 321 -9.53 -13.77 8.50
C THR A 321 -9.28 -15.12 7.84
N TYR A 322 -10.15 -16.08 8.20
CA TYR A 322 -10.17 -17.37 7.53
C TYR A 322 -10.65 -17.25 6.09
N GLY A 323 -9.79 -17.61 5.15
CA GLY A 323 -10.18 -17.81 3.76
C GLY A 323 -10.51 -19.30 3.55
N ARG A 324 -11.77 -19.63 3.28
CA ARG A 324 -12.13 -21.01 2.96
C ARG A 324 -11.42 -21.45 1.68
N PRO A 325 -10.59 -22.51 1.73
CA PRO A 325 -9.97 -23.03 0.52
C PRO A 325 -11.02 -23.46 -0.51
N LYS A 326 -10.83 -23.09 -1.76
CA LYS A 326 -11.71 -23.51 -2.84
C LYS A 326 -11.46 -25.00 -3.13
N THR A 327 -12.46 -25.80 -2.92
CA THR A 327 -12.46 -27.23 -3.28
C THR A 327 -13.37 -27.42 -4.49
N LYS A 328 -12.97 -28.26 -5.43
CA LYS A 328 -13.81 -28.65 -6.55
C LYS A 328 -14.96 -29.48 -6.03
N ASP A 329 -16.18 -29.21 -6.51
CA ASP A 329 -17.37 -29.94 -6.08
C ASP A 329 -17.21 -31.45 -6.29
N GLY A 330 -17.61 -32.21 -5.28
CA GLY A 330 -17.49 -33.68 -5.25
C GLY A 330 -16.09 -34.19 -4.89
N PHE A 331 -15.11 -33.33 -4.57
CA PHE A 331 -13.77 -33.77 -4.15
C PHE A 331 -13.52 -33.49 -2.67
N PHE A 332 -12.69 -34.33 -2.06
CA PHE A 332 -12.21 -34.13 -0.71
C PHE A 332 -11.47 -32.77 -0.59
N PRO A 333 -11.82 -31.94 0.39
CA PRO A 333 -11.07 -30.70 0.69
C PRO A 333 -9.69 -31.07 1.26
N LYS A 334 -8.76 -30.07 1.20
CA LYS A 334 -7.37 -30.30 1.61
C LYS A 334 -7.23 -30.74 3.08
N HIS A 335 -8.11 -30.28 3.96
CA HIS A 335 -8.07 -30.62 5.39
C HIS A 335 -8.43 -32.06 5.72
N GLU A 336 -9.02 -32.83 4.79
CA GLU A 336 -9.22 -34.26 4.91
C GLU A 336 -7.92 -35.06 4.73
N TYR A 337 -6.85 -34.41 4.26
CA TYR A 337 -5.52 -35.02 4.17
C TYR A 337 -4.71 -34.49 5.34
N VAL A 338 -4.39 -35.38 6.30
CA VAL A 338 -3.67 -35.08 7.53
C VAL A 338 -2.17 -35.10 7.28
N TYR A 339 -1.45 -34.04 7.61
CA TYR A 339 0.00 -33.99 7.54
C TYR A 339 0.60 -34.61 8.80
N ASP A 340 1.51 -35.54 8.63
CA ASP A 340 2.32 -36.11 9.68
C ASP A 340 3.73 -35.50 9.60
N GLU A 341 4.06 -34.71 10.58
CA GLU A 341 5.32 -33.95 10.64
C GLU A 341 6.51 -34.88 10.93
N TYR A 342 6.30 -35.94 11.72
CA TYR A 342 7.37 -36.85 12.10
C TYR A 342 7.84 -37.73 10.92
N TYR A 343 6.89 -38.21 10.09
CA TYR A 343 7.21 -39.02 8.91
C TYR A 343 7.29 -38.18 7.62
N ASP A 344 7.10 -36.89 7.68
CA ASP A 344 7.00 -35.98 6.52
C ASP A 344 6.15 -36.57 5.38
N CYS A 345 4.90 -36.88 5.69
CA CYS A 345 3.96 -37.46 4.75
C CYS A 345 2.53 -36.96 4.98
N TYR A 346 1.66 -37.19 4.04
CA TYR A 346 0.21 -36.98 4.21
C TYR A 346 -0.51 -38.35 4.33
N LEU A 347 -1.49 -38.40 5.21
CA LEU A 347 -2.47 -39.46 5.27
C LEU A 347 -3.74 -39.04 4.52
N CYS A 348 -4.24 -39.90 3.62
CA CYS A 348 -5.49 -39.63 2.91
C CYS A 348 -6.70 -40.09 3.73
N PRO A 349 -7.95 -39.75 3.38
CA PRO A 349 -9.17 -40.19 4.07
C PRO A 349 -9.38 -41.69 4.15
N ASN A 350 -8.58 -42.47 3.43
CA ASN A 350 -8.55 -43.94 3.48
C ASN A 350 -7.25 -44.46 4.11
N ASP A 351 -6.62 -43.70 5.00
CA ASP A 351 -5.42 -44.08 5.77
C ASP A 351 -4.24 -44.59 4.92
N LYS A 352 -4.11 -44.06 3.69
CA LYS A 352 -2.96 -44.38 2.83
C LYS A 352 -1.99 -43.20 2.79
N VAL A 353 -0.71 -43.55 2.82
CA VAL A 353 0.39 -42.61 2.84
C VAL A 353 0.58 -41.94 1.46
N LEU A 354 0.70 -40.63 1.44
CA LEU A 354 1.24 -39.86 0.33
C LEU A 354 2.66 -39.44 0.72
N SER A 355 3.66 -39.99 0.08
CA SER A 355 5.07 -39.69 0.38
C SER A 355 5.57 -38.46 -0.40
N TYR A 356 6.59 -37.83 0.14
CA TYR A 356 7.28 -36.73 -0.53
C TYR A 356 7.81 -37.19 -1.90
N ALA A 357 7.53 -36.39 -2.93
CA ALA A 357 7.97 -36.69 -4.28
C ALA A 357 9.03 -35.66 -4.77
N THR A 358 8.78 -34.39 -4.57
CA THR A 358 9.68 -33.30 -5.00
C THR A 358 9.19 -31.94 -4.45
N THR A 359 10.08 -30.96 -4.43
CA THR A 359 9.71 -29.54 -4.23
C THR A 359 9.84 -28.82 -5.55
N ASN A 360 8.77 -28.15 -5.97
CA ASN A 360 8.71 -27.45 -7.24
C ASN A 360 9.33 -26.04 -7.15
N ARG A 361 9.43 -25.31 -8.29
CA ARG A 361 10.00 -23.96 -8.36
C ARG A 361 9.18 -22.89 -7.64
N ASP A 362 7.91 -23.17 -7.39
CA ASP A 362 7.02 -22.27 -6.67
C ASP A 362 7.09 -22.47 -5.14
N GLY A 363 8.02 -23.29 -4.65
CA GLY A 363 8.22 -23.58 -3.23
C GLY A 363 7.24 -24.60 -2.64
N TYR A 364 6.49 -25.33 -3.46
CA TYR A 364 5.57 -26.35 -2.96
C TYR A 364 6.22 -27.73 -2.95
N ARG A 365 6.31 -28.36 -1.77
CA ARG A 365 6.53 -29.80 -1.58
C ARG A 365 5.33 -30.55 -2.14
N GLU A 366 5.55 -31.50 -3.00
CA GLU A 366 4.52 -32.35 -3.59
C GLU A 366 4.56 -33.75 -2.94
N TYR A 367 3.46 -34.12 -2.33
CA TYR A 367 3.26 -35.46 -1.74
C TYR A 367 2.33 -36.25 -2.65
N ARG A 368 2.76 -37.48 -3.02
CA ARG A 368 2.05 -38.31 -4.01
C ARG A 368 1.65 -39.64 -3.47
N SER A 369 0.41 -40.04 -3.77
CA SER A 369 -0.08 -41.38 -3.47
C SER A 369 0.45 -42.41 -4.46
N CYS A 370 0.43 -43.69 -4.06
CA CYS A 370 0.73 -44.79 -4.93
C CYS A 370 -0.47 -45.11 -5.84
N GLY A 371 -0.28 -45.03 -7.17
CA GLY A 371 -1.37 -45.23 -8.16
C GLY A 371 -1.96 -46.64 -8.14
N THR A 372 -1.14 -47.69 -7.87
CA THR A 372 -1.63 -49.06 -7.80
C THR A 372 -2.53 -49.31 -6.59
N VAL A 373 -2.21 -48.69 -5.44
CA VAL A 373 -3.05 -48.71 -4.24
C VAL A 373 -4.35 -47.93 -4.44
N CYS A 374 -4.26 -46.77 -5.11
CA CYS A 374 -5.42 -45.94 -5.35
C CYS A 374 -6.37 -46.49 -6.43
N ALA A 375 -5.90 -47.32 -7.34
CA ALA A 375 -6.74 -47.90 -8.40
C ALA A 375 -7.93 -48.72 -7.85
N SER A 376 -7.75 -49.39 -6.70
CA SER A 376 -8.81 -50.18 -6.01
C SER A 376 -9.51 -49.39 -4.88
N CYS A 377 -9.23 -48.10 -4.73
CA CYS A 377 -9.77 -47.29 -3.63
C CYS A 377 -11.25 -46.92 -3.85
N PRO A 378 -12.15 -47.19 -2.89
CA PRO A 378 -13.58 -46.84 -3.01
C PRO A 378 -13.84 -45.35 -3.14
N TYR A 379 -12.92 -44.53 -2.67
CA TYR A 379 -13.03 -43.03 -2.71
C TYR A 379 -12.32 -42.41 -3.92
N LEU A 380 -11.86 -43.21 -4.88
CA LEU A 380 -11.06 -42.71 -6.02
C LEU A 380 -11.76 -41.54 -6.76
N ALA A 381 -13.06 -41.64 -7.01
CA ALA A 381 -13.85 -40.64 -7.72
C ALA A 381 -13.93 -39.29 -6.97
N GLN A 382 -13.87 -39.31 -5.63
CA GLN A 382 -13.89 -38.11 -4.78
C GLN A 382 -12.47 -37.59 -4.48
N CYS A 383 -11.44 -38.35 -4.85
CA CYS A 383 -10.05 -38.08 -4.54
C CYS A 383 -9.31 -37.45 -5.72
N THR A 384 -9.33 -38.08 -6.91
CA THR A 384 -8.55 -37.64 -8.07
C THR A 384 -9.17 -38.03 -9.41
N ASN A 385 -9.00 -37.17 -10.42
CA ASN A 385 -9.32 -37.44 -11.83
C ASN A 385 -8.06 -37.82 -12.64
N SER A 386 -6.95 -38.15 -11.97
CA SER A 386 -5.71 -38.52 -12.65
C SER A 386 -5.88 -39.86 -13.37
N ARG A 387 -5.44 -39.94 -14.66
CA ARG A 387 -5.45 -41.22 -15.41
C ARG A 387 -4.61 -42.30 -14.77
N ASN A 388 -3.58 -41.93 -14.01
CA ASN A 388 -2.69 -42.82 -13.31
C ASN A 388 -3.13 -43.07 -11.86
N HIS A 389 -4.35 -42.67 -11.49
CA HIS A 389 -4.93 -42.81 -10.15
C HIS A 389 -4.08 -42.15 -9.03
N VAL A 390 -3.17 -41.25 -9.35
CA VAL A 390 -2.29 -40.57 -8.39
C VAL A 390 -2.95 -39.31 -7.87
N LYS A 391 -3.04 -39.14 -6.56
CA LYS A 391 -3.37 -37.93 -5.88
C LYS A 391 -2.08 -37.18 -5.50
N THR A 392 -2.02 -35.88 -5.77
CA THR A 392 -0.96 -35.00 -5.28
C THR A 392 -1.55 -33.98 -4.31
N VAL A 393 -0.94 -33.86 -3.13
CA VAL A 393 -1.21 -32.85 -2.13
C VAL A 393 0.05 -31.99 -2.03
N THR A 394 -0.10 -30.67 -1.90
CA THR A 394 1.03 -29.74 -1.86
C THR A 394 1.10 -29.01 -0.52
N ARG A 395 2.33 -28.83 0.01
CA ARG A 395 2.65 -28.01 1.19
C ARG A 395 3.77 -27.04 0.84
N HIS A 396 3.59 -25.75 1.13
CA HIS A 396 4.63 -24.76 0.85
C HIS A 396 5.80 -24.93 1.83
N VAL A 397 7.03 -24.58 1.45
CA VAL A 397 8.20 -24.64 2.36
C VAL A 397 8.02 -23.77 3.59
N TRP A 398 7.29 -22.68 3.49
CA TRP A 398 6.88 -21.77 4.58
C TRP A 398 5.44 -22.05 5.07
N ALA A 399 5.00 -23.30 5.04
CA ALA A 399 3.64 -23.63 5.49
C ALA A 399 3.48 -23.46 7.00
N ASP A 400 4.54 -23.73 7.76
CA ASP A 400 4.53 -23.65 9.23
C ASP A 400 4.24 -22.22 9.70
N GLU A 401 4.84 -21.21 9.06
CA GLU A 401 4.58 -19.81 9.33
C GLU A 401 3.14 -19.39 9.00
N LEU A 402 2.60 -19.97 7.93
CA LEU A 402 1.22 -19.72 7.54
C LEU A 402 0.23 -20.37 8.50
N GLU A 403 0.55 -21.55 9.01
CA GLU A 403 -0.23 -22.27 10.01
C GLU A 403 -0.18 -21.54 11.36
N GLU A 404 0.99 -21.03 11.77
CA GLU A 404 1.13 -20.15 12.92
C GLU A 404 0.25 -18.89 12.80
N ALA A 405 0.21 -18.26 11.60
CA ALA A 405 -0.67 -17.13 11.34
C ALA A 405 -2.18 -17.50 11.43
N GLU A 406 -2.54 -18.78 11.15
CA GLU A 406 -3.90 -19.28 11.40
C GLU A 406 -4.19 -19.44 12.89
N GLU A 407 -3.23 -19.95 13.66
CA GLU A 407 -3.36 -20.14 15.11
C GLU A 407 -3.45 -18.82 15.86
N ASN A 408 -2.69 -17.80 15.44
CA ASN A 408 -2.75 -16.44 15.99
C ASN A 408 -4.18 -15.90 16.01
N ARG A 409 -5.00 -16.29 15.05
CA ARG A 409 -6.42 -15.93 14.96
C ARG A 409 -7.24 -16.38 16.18
N TYR A 410 -6.92 -17.52 16.75
CA TYR A 410 -7.60 -18.06 17.93
C TYR A 410 -7.01 -17.48 19.23
N THR A 411 -5.69 -17.32 19.25
CA THR A 411 -4.95 -16.84 20.42
C THR A 411 -5.22 -15.36 20.74
N TYR A 412 -5.33 -14.50 19.72
CA TYR A 412 -5.42 -13.04 19.90
C TYR A 412 -6.82 -12.45 19.70
N GLY A 413 -7.87 -13.27 19.63
CA GLY A 413 -9.23 -12.75 19.55
C GLY A 413 -9.50 -11.95 18.27
N ILE A 414 -9.15 -12.49 17.10
CA ILE A 414 -9.27 -11.83 15.77
C ILE A 414 -10.60 -11.08 15.55
N ARG A 415 -11.70 -11.50 16.17
CA ARG A 415 -13.01 -10.85 16.00
C ARG A 415 -13.01 -9.40 16.44
N GLU A 416 -12.32 -9.07 17.52
CA GLU A 416 -12.20 -7.72 18.05
C GLU A 416 -11.33 -6.85 17.13
N TYR A 417 -10.16 -7.35 16.72
CA TYR A 417 -9.30 -6.66 15.79
C TYR A 417 -9.96 -6.45 14.42
N TYR A 418 -10.74 -7.40 13.96
CA TYR A 418 -11.45 -7.27 12.69
C TYR A 418 -12.62 -6.27 12.76
N LYS A 419 -13.21 -6.09 13.91
CA LYS A 419 -14.18 -5.02 14.17
C LYS A 419 -13.48 -3.67 14.14
N LEU A 420 -12.34 -3.55 14.84
CA LEU A 420 -11.50 -2.35 14.83
C LEU A 420 -11.03 -1.98 13.42
N ARG A 421 -10.71 -2.95 12.55
CA ARG A 421 -10.34 -2.69 11.17
C ARG A 421 -11.39 -1.88 10.40
N LYS A 422 -12.68 -2.12 10.62
CA LYS A 422 -13.77 -1.34 10.02
C LYS A 422 -13.84 0.07 10.59
N GLU A 423 -13.56 0.22 11.86
CA GLU A 423 -13.59 1.49 12.57
C GLU A 423 -12.32 2.35 12.33
N THR A 424 -11.24 1.75 11.85
CA THR A 424 -9.95 2.37 11.57
C THR A 424 -9.71 2.50 10.06
N ILE A 425 -8.98 1.58 9.44
CA ILE A 425 -8.48 1.72 8.09
C ILE A 425 -9.57 1.85 7.02
N GLU A 426 -10.67 1.08 7.13
CA GLU A 426 -11.78 1.19 6.18
C GLU A 426 -12.48 2.56 6.30
N ARG A 427 -12.64 3.06 7.54
CA ARG A 427 -13.17 4.40 7.81
C ARG A 427 -12.23 5.49 7.32
N ASP A 428 -10.91 5.34 7.52
CA ASP A 428 -9.93 6.30 7.05
C ASP A 428 -9.93 6.39 5.52
N PHE A 429 -10.07 5.28 4.80
CA PHE A 429 -10.27 5.30 3.34
C PHE A 429 -11.57 5.99 2.93
N ALA A 430 -12.65 5.79 3.66
CA ALA A 430 -13.90 6.49 3.40
C ALA A 430 -13.71 8.01 3.61
N LEU A 431 -13.09 8.42 4.71
CA LEU A 431 -12.80 9.83 5.01
C LEU A 431 -11.87 10.45 3.97
N ALA A 432 -10.78 9.75 3.57
CA ALA A 432 -9.87 10.21 2.53
C ALA A 432 -10.61 10.48 1.21
N LYS A 433 -11.50 9.57 0.81
CA LYS A 433 -12.25 9.67 -0.44
C LYS A 433 -13.34 10.74 -0.42
N GLU A 434 -14.06 10.89 0.70
CA GLU A 434 -15.21 11.81 0.79
C GLU A 434 -14.77 13.23 1.15
N LEU A 435 -13.83 13.37 2.09
CA LEU A 435 -13.49 14.67 2.68
C LEU A 435 -12.17 15.26 2.17
N HIS A 436 -11.26 14.42 1.65
CA HIS A 436 -9.91 14.84 1.28
C HIS A 436 -9.60 14.66 -0.22
N GLY A 437 -10.62 14.42 -1.06
CA GLY A 437 -10.49 14.35 -2.52
C GLY A 437 -9.66 13.15 -3.02
N PHE A 438 -9.61 12.03 -2.30
CA PHE A 438 -8.77 10.86 -2.60
C PHE A 438 -9.43 9.82 -3.51
N ARG A 439 -10.60 10.11 -4.12
CA ARG A 439 -11.27 9.20 -5.08
C ARG A 439 -10.54 9.13 -6.43
N TYR A 440 -9.96 10.24 -6.86
CA TYR A 440 -9.24 10.36 -8.11
C TYR A 440 -8.12 11.40 -8.00
N THR A 441 -7.10 11.27 -8.84
CA THR A 441 -6.04 12.28 -8.93
C THR A 441 -6.18 13.13 -10.18
N GLN A 442 -5.76 14.39 -10.09
CA GLN A 442 -5.59 15.31 -11.21
C GLN A 442 -4.12 15.33 -11.68
N GLU A 443 -3.24 14.72 -10.92
CA GLU A 443 -1.82 14.67 -11.18
C GLU A 443 -1.49 13.48 -12.11
N TYR A 444 -0.37 13.58 -12.81
CA TYR A 444 0.19 12.54 -13.67
C TYR A 444 1.47 12.00 -13.04
N GLY A 445 1.67 10.70 -13.15
CA GLY A 445 2.86 10.00 -12.69
C GLY A 445 2.81 9.59 -11.22
N GLN A 446 3.58 8.54 -10.90
CA GLN A 446 3.63 7.93 -9.57
C GLN A 446 4.14 8.91 -8.52
N ALA A 447 5.23 9.65 -8.79
CA ALA A 447 5.82 10.60 -7.85
C ALA A 447 4.84 11.69 -7.37
N ARG A 448 4.00 12.20 -8.28
CA ARG A 448 2.98 13.17 -7.90
C ARG A 448 1.80 12.54 -7.16
N MET A 449 1.53 11.26 -7.43
CA MET A 449 0.54 10.52 -6.66
C MET A 449 1.05 10.22 -5.24
N GLU A 450 2.35 9.95 -5.06
CA GLU A 450 2.99 9.82 -3.74
C GLU A 450 2.89 11.14 -2.96
N TRP A 451 3.22 12.25 -3.57
CA TRP A 451 3.00 13.58 -2.98
C TRP A 451 1.54 13.79 -2.55
N LYS A 452 0.56 13.47 -3.42
CA LYS A 452 -0.85 13.57 -3.07
C LYS A 452 -1.21 12.68 -1.88
N ALA A 453 -0.70 11.47 -1.82
CA ALA A 453 -0.91 10.55 -0.71
C ALA A 453 -0.31 11.11 0.59
N ALA A 454 0.94 11.61 0.54
CA ALA A 454 1.62 12.24 1.66
C ALA A 454 0.78 13.36 2.28
N LEU A 455 0.37 14.33 1.47
CA LEU A 455 -0.41 15.48 1.95
C LEU A 455 -1.82 15.11 2.41
N THR A 456 -2.47 14.16 1.73
CA THR A 456 -3.80 13.69 2.17
C THR A 456 -3.70 13.07 3.57
N TYR A 457 -2.75 12.17 3.78
CA TYR A 457 -2.57 11.49 5.06
C TYR A 457 -2.00 12.41 6.14
N ALA A 458 -1.11 13.34 5.78
CA ALA A 458 -0.67 14.41 6.66
C ALA A 458 -1.85 15.26 7.17
N CYS A 459 -2.75 15.67 6.28
CA CYS A 459 -3.96 16.41 6.64
C CYS A 459 -4.90 15.61 7.54
N MET A 460 -5.06 14.30 7.30
CA MET A 460 -5.88 13.43 8.15
C MET A 460 -5.30 13.33 9.56
N ASN A 461 -4.00 13.10 9.68
CA ASN A 461 -3.29 13.04 10.95
C ASN A 461 -3.31 14.39 11.68
N LEU A 462 -3.02 15.49 10.96
CA LEU A 462 -3.07 16.85 11.51
C LEU A 462 -4.46 17.21 12.05
N LYS A 463 -5.52 16.79 11.37
CA LYS A 463 -6.90 16.99 11.84
C LYS A 463 -7.18 16.26 13.17
N LYS A 464 -6.64 15.05 13.36
CA LYS A 464 -6.73 14.30 14.62
C LYS A 464 -5.92 15.01 15.72
N LEU A 465 -4.68 15.39 15.42
CA LEU A 465 -3.81 16.14 16.31
C LEU A 465 -4.43 17.46 16.78
N ALA A 466 -4.96 18.25 15.83
CA ALA A 466 -5.60 19.54 16.11
C ALA A 466 -6.81 19.40 17.04
N ARG A 467 -7.63 18.35 16.84
CA ARG A 467 -8.76 18.07 17.71
C ARG A 467 -8.34 17.67 19.13
N LYS A 468 -7.26 16.91 19.26
CA LYS A 468 -6.72 16.50 20.57
C LYS A 468 -6.16 17.71 21.32
N ARG A 469 -5.23 18.44 20.71
CA ARG A 469 -4.59 19.63 21.31
C ARG A 469 -5.61 20.72 21.70
N TRP A 470 -6.65 20.89 20.87
CA TRP A 470 -7.73 21.83 21.17
C TRP A 470 -8.56 21.44 22.38
N LYS A 471 -8.85 20.14 22.56
CA LYS A 471 -9.55 19.62 23.76
C LYS A 471 -8.71 19.77 25.02
N GLU A 472 -7.39 19.68 24.92
CA GLU A 472 -6.43 19.78 26.02
C GLU A 472 -6.10 21.21 26.40
N GLY A 473 -6.78 22.22 25.80
CA GLY A 473 -6.66 23.63 26.16
C GLY A 473 -5.94 24.52 25.18
N GLY A 474 -5.65 24.03 23.97
CA GLY A 474 -5.09 24.85 22.86
C GLY A 474 -3.73 25.51 23.10
N LYS A 475 -3.20 25.41 24.30
CA LYS A 475 -1.86 25.89 24.60
C LYS A 475 -0.90 24.73 24.38
N GLY A 476 0.01 24.93 23.42
CA GLY A 476 1.11 23.99 23.24
C GLY A 476 1.77 23.73 24.60
N LEU A 477 1.49 22.56 25.15
CA LEU A 477 2.30 22.05 26.23
C LEU A 477 3.67 21.78 25.62
N LEU A 478 4.60 22.68 25.84
CA LEU A 478 6.01 22.35 25.98
C LEU A 478 6.13 21.33 27.12
N SER A 479 5.65 20.14 26.92
CA SER A 479 5.96 19.02 27.80
C SER A 479 7.31 18.49 27.37
N THR A 480 8.34 19.03 27.98
CA THR A 480 9.63 18.40 28.21
C THR A 480 9.43 17.04 28.89
N LEU A 481 9.03 16.06 28.13
CA LEU A 481 9.26 14.64 28.39
C LEU A 481 9.89 14.08 27.13
N ILE A 482 11.20 14.31 27.05
CA ILE A 482 12.11 13.67 26.12
C ILE A 482 12.06 12.18 26.42
N LEU A 483 11.32 11.41 25.61
CA LEU A 483 11.55 10.00 25.48
C LEU A 483 12.80 9.83 24.60
N PRO A 484 13.87 9.17 25.07
CA PRO A 484 15.16 9.11 24.36
C PRO A 484 15.13 8.33 23.03
N PHE A 485 14.00 7.81 22.64
CA PHE A 485 13.85 6.99 21.43
C PHE A 485 13.79 7.78 20.12
N PHE A 486 13.53 9.08 20.14
CA PHE A 486 13.22 9.83 18.91
C PHE A 486 14.38 10.59 18.27
N HIS A 487 15.55 10.66 18.92
CA HIS A 487 16.73 11.26 18.27
C HIS A 487 17.25 10.43 17.07
N HIS A 488 16.85 9.16 16.98
CA HIS A 488 17.23 8.29 15.85
C HIS A 488 16.34 8.47 14.61
N PHE A 489 15.12 8.96 14.78
CA PHE A 489 14.14 9.08 13.69
C PHE A 489 14.44 10.20 12.68
N CYS A 490 15.15 11.23 13.08
CA CYS A 490 15.51 12.36 12.20
C CYS A 490 16.92 12.28 11.63
N SER A 491 17.83 11.44 12.18
CA SER A 491 19.25 11.47 11.82
C SER A 491 19.74 10.29 10.96
N THR A 492 18.92 9.29 10.67
CA THR A 492 19.37 8.03 10.04
C THR A 492 19.00 7.84 8.57
N TYR A 493 18.69 8.90 7.82
CA TYR A 493 18.69 8.75 6.36
C TYR A 493 20.01 9.28 5.78
N PRO A 494 20.85 8.41 5.18
CA PRO A 494 22.00 8.87 4.45
C PRO A 494 21.54 9.70 3.25
N LYS A 495 22.18 10.85 3.05
CA LYS A 495 22.05 11.66 1.82
C LYS A 495 22.26 10.73 0.62
N MET A 496 21.29 10.60 -0.25
CA MET A 496 21.50 9.94 -1.54
C MET A 496 22.58 10.69 -2.31
N PRO A 497 23.57 10.03 -2.93
CA PRO A 497 24.53 10.70 -3.77
C PRO A 497 23.79 11.30 -4.97
N SER A 498 24.03 12.58 -5.23
CA SER A 498 23.63 13.26 -6.44
C SER A 498 24.20 12.50 -7.63
N ALA A 499 23.32 12.01 -8.51
CA ALA A 499 23.74 11.49 -9.80
C ALA A 499 24.36 12.64 -10.60
N ALA A 500 25.64 12.46 -10.95
CA ALA A 500 26.36 13.28 -11.89
C ALA A 500 25.87 12.99 -13.32
#